data_103429bddd243f17617e232e0ce38e47
#
_entry.id   103429bddd243f17617e232e0ce38e47
#
_cell.length_a   1.000
_cell.length_b   1.000
_cell.length_c   1.000
_cell.angle_alpha   90.00
_cell.angle_beta   90.00
_cell.angle_gamma   90.00
#
_symmetry.space_group_name_H-M   'P 1'
#
loop_
_entity.id
_entity.type
_entity.pdbx_description
1 polymer ?
#
loop_
_entity_poly.entity_id
_entity_poly.type
_entity_poly.pdbx_seq_one_letter_code
_entity_poly.pdbx_strand_id
1 'polypeptide(L)'
;MYKRQALTQKPEATPIPASTPTPEQEAETDKQNPADQGTLSKPDHPDTISADKLVFIGDSRTEGLRDAVNDDSIWSCLSSMGYDWMVSTGVPQVEDQIEDNTAVIILMGVNDLYHVNDYISYINSKAAEWGNRGAQTYFVSVGPVQNDPYCSNAEIESFNAAMQANLSGVTYIDVYSHLVSEGFSTVDGTHYPDSVSVDIYNYILDHLEEQRSGIWG
;
A
#
# COMPACT_ATOMS: atom_id res chain seq x y z
N MET A 1 -50.12 -17.16 15.46
CA MET A 1 -50.74 -16.17 16.38
C MET A 1 -49.70 -15.83 17.43
N TYR A 2 -49.05 -14.67 17.34
CA TYR A 2 -48.73 -13.80 18.44
C TYR A 2 -48.02 -12.57 17.88
N LYS A 3 -48.58 -11.54 18.18
CA LYS A 3 -48.61 -10.14 18.00
C LYS A 3 -47.27 -9.39 18.08
N ARG A 4 -47.18 -8.41 17.18
CA ARG A 4 -46.31 -7.22 17.21
C ARG A 4 -46.42 -6.47 18.55
N GLN A 5 -45.28 -5.87 18.95
CA GLN A 5 -45.31 -4.56 19.61
C GLN A 5 -44.13 -3.72 19.17
N ALA A 6 -44.42 -2.60 18.58
CA ALA A 6 -43.54 -1.47 18.30
C ALA A 6 -43.57 -0.51 19.50
N LEU A 7 -42.45 0.17 19.78
CA LEU A 7 -42.41 1.47 20.50
C LEU A 7 -40.98 2.00 20.26
N THR A 8 -40.82 2.90 19.30
CA THR A 8 -40.76 4.38 19.41
C THR A 8 -40.21 4.94 20.71
N GLN A 9 -39.07 5.60 20.64
CA GLN A 9 -38.92 7.02 20.95
C GLN A 9 -37.48 7.49 20.72
N LYS A 10 -37.38 8.51 19.86
CA LYS A 10 -36.19 9.31 19.57
C LYS A 10 -36.11 10.39 20.66
N PRO A 11 -34.96 10.64 21.29
CA PRO A 11 -34.78 11.85 22.10
C PRO A 11 -34.46 13.05 21.20
N GLU A 12 -35.21 14.08 21.45
CA GLU A 12 -35.16 15.42 20.87
C GLU A 12 -33.92 16.19 21.33
N ALA A 13 -33.22 16.83 20.42
CA ALA A 13 -32.04 17.64 20.69
C ALA A 13 -32.44 19.01 21.20
N THR A 14 -31.91 19.42 22.34
CA THR A 14 -32.04 20.77 22.92
C THR A 14 -31.03 21.71 22.26
N PRO A 15 -31.39 22.94 21.89
CA PRO A 15 -30.47 23.89 21.26
C PRO A 15 -29.57 24.58 22.26
N ILE A 16 -28.27 24.70 21.93
CA ILE A 16 -27.28 25.48 22.66
C ILE A 16 -27.29 26.90 22.11
N PRO A 17 -27.27 27.94 22.97
CA PRO A 17 -27.34 29.34 22.55
C PRO A 17 -26.03 29.82 21.93
N ALA A 18 -26.17 30.68 20.95
CA ALA A 18 -25.11 31.41 20.26
C ALA A 18 -24.40 32.38 21.19
N SER A 19 -23.06 32.39 21.18
CA SER A 19 -22.24 33.44 21.78
C SER A 19 -21.77 34.42 20.71
N THR A 20 -21.99 35.66 21.01
CA THR A 20 -21.74 36.89 20.27
C THR A 20 -20.23 37.16 20.10
N PRO A 21 -19.75 37.76 19.02
CA PRO A 21 -18.36 38.18 18.85
C PRO A 21 -18.12 39.57 19.44
N THR A 22 -16.94 39.83 19.96
CA THR A 22 -16.42 41.16 20.32
C THR A 22 -14.96 41.29 19.91
N PRO A 23 -14.44 42.51 19.65
CA PRO A 23 -13.84 42.89 18.38
C PRO A 23 -12.30 43.00 18.39
N GLU A 24 -11.81 43.10 17.13
CA GLU A 24 -10.56 43.71 16.62
C GLU A 24 -9.52 44.24 17.62
N GLN A 25 -8.31 43.76 17.44
CA GLN A 25 -7.12 44.61 17.54
C GLN A 25 -6.22 44.30 16.34
N GLU A 26 -6.08 45.33 15.51
CA GLU A 26 -5.09 45.43 14.43
C GLU A 26 -3.68 45.51 15.04
N ALA A 27 -2.73 44.81 14.43
CA ALA A 27 -1.32 45.23 14.39
C ALA A 27 -0.62 44.58 13.17
N GLU A 28 -0.42 45.41 12.21
CA GLU A 28 0.67 45.59 11.23
C GLU A 28 1.60 44.42 10.90
N THR A 29 1.56 44.12 9.64
CA THR A 29 2.66 43.92 8.64
C THR A 29 3.98 43.31 9.12
N ASP A 30 4.31 42.13 8.61
CA ASP A 30 5.56 42.01 7.87
C ASP A 30 5.43 41.04 6.68
N LYS A 31 5.96 41.47 5.55
CA LYS A 31 6.01 40.76 4.29
C LYS A 31 7.18 39.80 4.34
N GLN A 32 6.95 38.61 3.82
CA GLN A 32 7.88 37.70 3.15
C GLN A 32 7.55 36.25 3.51
N ASN A 33 7.20 35.35 2.61
CA ASN A 33 7.87 34.91 1.41
C ASN A 33 6.93 33.94 0.70
N PRO A 34 6.96 33.79 -0.62
CA PRO A 34 6.10 32.85 -1.33
C PRO A 34 6.49 31.42 -0.97
N ALA A 35 5.45 30.61 -0.82
CA ALA A 35 5.54 29.17 -0.65
C ALA A 35 6.53 28.59 -1.66
N ASP A 36 7.62 28.07 -1.14
CA ASP A 36 8.43 27.08 -1.82
C ASP A 36 7.55 25.84 -1.99
N GLN A 37 6.98 25.71 -3.17
CA GLN A 37 6.50 24.42 -3.64
C GLN A 37 7.76 23.59 -3.90
N GLY A 38 8.23 22.96 -2.85
CA GLY A 38 9.21 21.89 -2.97
C GLY A 38 8.62 20.85 -3.91
N THR A 39 9.03 20.91 -5.17
CA THR A 39 9.00 19.76 -6.06
C THR A 39 9.62 18.63 -5.26
N LEU A 40 8.81 17.63 -4.90
CA LEU A 40 9.30 16.37 -4.37
C LEU A 40 10.32 15.88 -5.40
N SER A 41 11.58 16.01 -5.06
CA SER A 41 12.67 15.51 -5.91
C SER A 41 12.43 14.01 -6.04
N LYS A 42 12.46 13.50 -7.27
CA LYS A 42 12.59 12.08 -7.56
C LYS A 42 13.61 11.51 -6.57
N PRO A 43 13.32 10.41 -5.87
CA PRO A 43 14.26 9.81 -4.95
C PRO A 43 15.62 9.67 -5.65
N ASP A 44 16.70 10.09 -4.98
CA ASP A 44 18.09 9.92 -5.45
C ASP A 44 18.46 8.41 -5.29
N HIS A 45 17.78 7.55 -6.05
CA HIS A 45 18.22 6.17 -6.20
C HIS A 45 19.33 6.14 -7.27
N PRO A 46 20.46 5.47 -7.03
CA PRO A 46 21.45 5.26 -8.07
C PRO A 46 20.80 4.51 -9.24
N ASP A 47 21.18 4.87 -10.47
CA ASP A 47 20.68 4.34 -11.75
C ASP A 47 20.94 2.83 -11.97
N THR A 48 20.97 2.00 -10.93
CA THR A 48 21.38 0.59 -10.94
C THR A 48 20.35 -0.34 -10.31
N ILE A 49 19.06 -0.09 -10.52
CA ILE A 49 18.06 -1.13 -10.28
C ILE A 49 18.30 -2.24 -11.30
N SER A 50 18.44 -3.42 -10.78
CA SER A 50 18.87 -4.61 -11.51
C SER A 50 17.86 -5.19 -12.48
N ALA A 51 16.62 -4.77 -12.43
CA ALA A 51 15.59 -5.14 -13.37
C ALA A 51 15.43 -4.06 -14.44
N ASP A 52 15.31 -4.45 -15.71
CA ASP A 52 15.06 -3.51 -16.78
C ASP A 52 13.63 -2.95 -16.71
N LYS A 53 12.76 -3.63 -15.98
CA LYS A 53 11.33 -3.32 -15.90
C LYS A 53 10.77 -3.62 -14.51
N LEU A 54 10.07 -2.67 -13.92
CA LEU A 54 9.32 -2.84 -12.68
C LEU A 54 7.82 -2.92 -12.99
N VAL A 55 7.16 -3.94 -12.49
CA VAL A 55 5.72 -4.15 -12.62
C VAL A 55 5.12 -4.24 -11.23
N PHE A 56 4.28 -3.28 -10.87
CA PHE A 56 3.56 -3.26 -9.60
C PHE A 56 2.12 -3.72 -9.79
N ILE A 57 1.66 -4.62 -8.92
CA ILE A 57 0.29 -5.12 -8.89
C ILE A 57 -0.27 -4.90 -7.48
N GLY A 58 -1.41 -4.18 -7.35
CA GLY A 58 -1.90 -3.90 -6.03
C GLY A 58 -3.24 -3.20 -5.92
N ASP A 59 -3.56 -2.81 -4.70
CA ASP A 59 -4.79 -2.13 -4.32
C ASP A 59 -4.60 -0.61 -4.18
N SER A 60 -5.46 0.05 -3.37
CA SER A 60 -5.40 1.49 -3.14
C SER A 60 -4.07 1.97 -2.53
N ARG A 61 -3.39 1.14 -1.75
CA ARG A 61 -2.08 1.50 -1.20
C ARG A 61 -1.01 1.55 -2.30
N THR A 62 -1.14 0.68 -3.30
CA THR A 62 -0.28 0.69 -4.49
C THR A 62 -0.59 1.89 -5.40
N GLU A 63 -1.86 2.31 -5.48
CA GLU A 63 -2.20 3.59 -6.13
C GLU A 63 -1.52 4.76 -5.41
N GLY A 64 -1.51 4.77 -4.07
CA GLY A 64 -0.81 5.78 -3.28
C GLY A 64 0.69 5.82 -3.55
N LEU A 65 1.36 4.66 -3.73
CA LEU A 65 2.76 4.60 -4.13
C LEU A 65 2.95 5.22 -5.51
N ARG A 66 2.19 4.76 -6.53
CA ARG A 66 2.24 5.29 -7.89
C ARG A 66 2.13 6.81 -7.93
N ASP A 67 1.12 7.34 -7.23
CA ASP A 67 0.81 8.77 -7.25
C ASP A 67 1.88 9.59 -6.51
N ALA A 68 2.52 9.02 -5.47
CA ALA A 68 3.56 9.68 -4.71
C ALA A 68 4.93 9.72 -5.44
N VAL A 69 5.27 8.67 -6.23
CA VAL A 69 6.60 8.57 -6.85
C VAL A 69 6.62 9.05 -8.31
N ASN A 70 5.51 8.88 -9.05
CA ASN A 70 5.36 9.31 -10.44
C ASN A 70 6.56 8.91 -11.32
N ASP A 71 6.91 7.63 -11.31
CA ASP A 71 8.00 7.05 -12.09
C ASP A 71 7.51 6.31 -13.35
N ASP A 72 8.43 5.74 -14.13
CA ASP A 72 8.16 5.03 -15.38
C ASP A 72 7.79 3.54 -15.17
N SER A 73 7.57 3.08 -13.94
CA SER A 73 7.15 1.71 -13.65
C SER A 73 5.78 1.37 -14.25
N ILE A 74 5.53 0.11 -14.47
CA ILE A 74 4.23 -0.38 -14.94
C ILE A 74 3.34 -0.66 -13.74
N TRP A 75 2.18 -0.01 -13.70
CA TRP A 75 1.27 -0.08 -12.58
C TRP A 75 -0.06 -0.72 -12.97
N SER A 76 -0.40 -1.85 -12.35
CA SER A 76 -1.74 -2.45 -12.34
C SER A 76 -2.28 -2.37 -10.93
N CYS A 77 -3.00 -1.30 -10.63
CA CYS A 77 -3.53 -1.05 -9.29
C CYS A 77 -4.90 -0.39 -9.35
N LEU A 78 -5.76 -0.73 -8.37
CA LEU A 78 -7.10 -0.17 -8.29
C LEU A 78 -7.61 -0.21 -6.84
N SER A 79 -8.17 0.91 -6.39
CA SER A 79 -8.73 1.07 -5.05
C SER A 79 -9.79 0.03 -4.71
N SER A 80 -9.78 -0.43 -3.45
CA SER A 80 -10.75 -1.37 -2.88
C SER A 80 -10.73 -2.76 -3.50
N MET A 81 -9.70 -3.11 -4.23
CA MET A 81 -9.58 -4.41 -4.89
C MET A 81 -8.88 -5.44 -3.99
N GLY A 82 -9.25 -6.70 -4.19
CA GLY A 82 -8.71 -7.86 -3.50
C GLY A 82 -8.35 -8.98 -4.46
N TYR A 83 -8.31 -10.20 -3.95
CA TYR A 83 -7.89 -11.41 -4.66
C TYR A 83 -8.59 -11.62 -6.00
N ASP A 84 -9.92 -11.55 -6.02
CA ASP A 84 -10.69 -11.82 -7.24
C ASP A 84 -10.33 -10.86 -8.38
N TRP A 85 -10.11 -9.59 -8.05
CA TRP A 85 -9.68 -8.60 -9.03
C TRP A 85 -8.24 -8.87 -9.49
N MET A 86 -7.33 -9.19 -8.56
CA MET A 86 -5.94 -9.52 -8.92
C MET A 86 -5.90 -10.63 -9.96
N VAL A 87 -6.69 -11.70 -9.75
CA VAL A 87 -6.73 -12.88 -10.64
C VAL A 87 -7.41 -12.57 -11.97
N SER A 88 -8.56 -11.88 -11.92
CA SER A 88 -9.40 -11.69 -13.12
C SER A 88 -9.00 -10.49 -13.97
N THR A 89 -8.28 -9.53 -13.39
CA THR A 89 -8.01 -8.24 -14.04
C THR A 89 -6.58 -7.75 -13.81
N GLY A 90 -6.15 -7.64 -12.55
CA GLY A 90 -4.88 -7.00 -12.20
C GLY A 90 -3.67 -7.67 -12.86
N VAL A 91 -3.52 -8.98 -12.70
CA VAL A 91 -2.46 -9.76 -13.37
C VAL A 91 -2.64 -9.78 -14.88
N PRO A 92 -3.83 -10.10 -15.44
CA PRO A 92 -4.04 -10.10 -16.88
C PRO A 92 -3.69 -8.80 -17.60
N GLN A 93 -3.86 -7.63 -16.96
CA GLN A 93 -3.52 -6.34 -17.56
C GLN A 93 -2.03 -6.17 -17.86
N VAL A 94 -1.17 -6.84 -17.14
CA VAL A 94 0.29 -6.67 -17.25
C VAL A 94 1.02 -7.96 -17.66
N GLU A 95 0.30 -9.06 -17.81
CA GLU A 95 0.83 -10.39 -18.09
C GLU A 95 1.78 -10.41 -19.30
N ASP A 96 1.42 -9.73 -20.39
CA ASP A 96 2.20 -9.67 -21.63
C ASP A 96 3.48 -8.81 -21.49
N GLN A 97 3.62 -8.08 -20.39
CA GLN A 97 4.78 -7.23 -20.13
C GLN A 97 5.78 -7.88 -19.18
N ILE A 98 5.43 -9.04 -18.60
CA ILE A 98 6.28 -9.82 -17.70
C ILE A 98 7.13 -10.77 -18.52
N GLU A 99 8.40 -10.44 -18.65
CA GLU A 99 9.39 -11.14 -19.46
C GLU A 99 10.74 -11.24 -18.74
N ASP A 100 11.80 -11.62 -19.43
CA ASP A 100 13.14 -11.69 -18.85
C ASP A 100 13.55 -10.36 -18.21
N ASN A 101 14.22 -10.46 -17.07
CA ASN A 101 14.70 -9.33 -16.29
C ASN A 101 13.60 -8.34 -15.81
N THR A 102 12.37 -8.84 -15.62
CA THR A 102 11.26 -8.07 -15.00
C THR A 102 11.20 -8.37 -13.50
N ALA A 103 11.11 -7.34 -12.66
CA ALA A 103 10.71 -7.47 -11.26
C ALA A 103 9.19 -7.26 -11.15
N VAL A 104 8.47 -8.27 -10.67
CA VAL A 104 7.03 -8.22 -10.42
C VAL A 104 6.80 -8.05 -8.92
N ILE A 105 6.29 -6.90 -8.51
CA ILE A 105 6.07 -6.49 -7.13
C ILE A 105 4.58 -6.52 -6.81
N ILE A 106 4.17 -7.35 -5.85
CA ILE A 106 2.77 -7.54 -5.46
C ILE A 106 2.53 -6.97 -4.07
N LEU A 107 1.62 -5.99 -3.97
CA LEU A 107 1.15 -5.37 -2.73
C LEU A 107 -0.37 -5.54 -2.63
N MET A 108 -0.82 -6.66 -2.12
CA MET A 108 -2.24 -7.02 -2.03
C MET A 108 -2.56 -7.64 -0.67
N GLY A 109 -3.81 -7.56 -0.26
CA GLY A 109 -4.35 -8.32 0.85
C GLY A 109 -5.10 -7.51 1.92
N VAL A 110 -4.86 -6.21 2.06
CA VAL A 110 -5.51 -5.42 3.14
C VAL A 110 -7.03 -5.46 3.08
N ASN A 111 -7.62 -5.62 1.90
CA ASN A 111 -9.06 -5.61 1.70
C ASN A 111 -9.72 -6.97 1.96
N ASP A 112 -8.95 -8.07 1.99
CA ASP A 112 -9.51 -9.42 2.06
C ASP A 112 -8.53 -10.47 2.62
N LEU A 113 -7.97 -10.18 3.80
CA LEU A 113 -6.99 -11.04 4.52
C LEU A 113 -7.43 -12.51 4.64
N TYR A 114 -8.75 -12.78 4.62
CA TYR A 114 -9.30 -14.13 4.71
C TYR A 114 -9.01 -15.00 3.48
N HIS A 115 -8.59 -14.40 2.35
CA HIS A 115 -8.16 -15.11 1.13
C HIS A 115 -6.69 -15.55 1.15
N VAL A 116 -6.03 -15.57 2.30
CA VAL A 116 -4.57 -15.85 2.43
C VAL A 116 -4.13 -17.12 1.67
N ASN A 117 -4.89 -18.21 1.76
CA ASN A 117 -4.54 -19.46 1.06
C ASN A 117 -4.69 -19.36 -0.46
N ASP A 118 -5.67 -18.59 -0.91
CA ASP A 118 -5.92 -18.34 -2.34
C ASP A 118 -4.78 -17.48 -2.91
N TYR A 119 -4.38 -16.42 -2.20
CA TYR A 119 -3.20 -15.60 -2.53
C TYR A 119 -1.93 -16.46 -2.64
N ILE A 120 -1.62 -17.28 -1.63
CA ILE A 120 -0.44 -18.14 -1.60
C ILE A 120 -0.43 -19.07 -2.83
N SER A 121 -1.54 -19.75 -3.08
CA SER A 121 -1.65 -20.70 -4.19
C SER A 121 -1.46 -20.03 -5.55
N TYR A 122 -2.13 -18.90 -5.77
CA TYR A 122 -2.09 -18.18 -7.03
C TYR A 122 -0.71 -17.55 -7.28
N ILE A 123 -0.16 -16.86 -6.29
CA ILE A 123 1.14 -16.19 -6.41
C ILE A 123 2.26 -17.21 -6.63
N ASN A 124 2.26 -18.35 -5.93
CA ASN A 124 3.23 -19.42 -6.17
C ASN A 124 3.15 -19.98 -7.59
N SER A 125 1.94 -20.16 -8.12
CA SER A 125 1.75 -20.60 -9.50
C SER A 125 2.29 -19.58 -10.49
N LYS A 126 2.00 -18.30 -10.30
CA LYS A 126 2.47 -17.23 -11.18
C LYS A 126 3.98 -16.99 -11.05
N ALA A 127 4.55 -17.06 -9.87
CA ALA A 127 5.99 -16.95 -9.66
C ALA A 127 6.75 -18.06 -10.41
N ALA A 128 6.25 -19.29 -10.41
CA ALA A 128 6.82 -20.37 -11.18
C ALA A 128 6.71 -20.13 -12.70
N GLU A 129 5.56 -19.63 -13.17
CA GLU A 129 5.34 -19.28 -14.57
C GLU A 129 6.26 -18.14 -15.04
N TRP A 130 6.30 -17.05 -14.27
CA TRP A 130 7.11 -15.87 -14.59
C TRP A 130 8.61 -16.14 -14.45
N GLY A 131 9.01 -16.95 -13.44
CA GLY A 131 10.39 -17.40 -13.30
C GLY A 131 10.90 -18.19 -14.51
N ASN A 132 10.03 -19.00 -15.16
CA ASN A 132 10.38 -19.68 -16.42
C ASN A 132 10.59 -18.70 -17.59
N ARG A 133 10.13 -17.46 -17.48
CA ARG A 133 10.36 -16.38 -18.45
C ARG A 133 11.54 -15.48 -18.06
N GLY A 134 12.20 -15.75 -16.92
CA GLY A 134 13.34 -14.94 -16.42
C GLY A 134 12.93 -13.78 -15.52
N ALA A 135 11.65 -13.63 -15.17
CA ALA A 135 11.19 -12.61 -14.25
C ALA A 135 11.37 -13.04 -12.78
N GLN A 136 11.50 -12.07 -11.89
CA GLN A 136 11.57 -12.26 -10.44
C GLN A 136 10.30 -11.73 -9.78
N THR A 137 9.76 -12.48 -8.81
CA THR A 137 8.53 -12.12 -8.11
C THR A 137 8.83 -11.72 -6.67
N TYR A 138 8.25 -10.62 -6.25
CA TYR A 138 8.34 -10.06 -4.90
C TYR A 138 6.95 -9.90 -4.31
N PHE A 139 6.79 -10.26 -3.06
CA PHE A 139 5.58 -10.00 -2.29
C PHE A 139 5.92 -9.04 -1.15
N VAL A 140 5.26 -7.90 -1.13
CA VAL A 140 5.40 -6.89 -0.09
C VAL A 140 4.36 -7.15 0.99
N SER A 141 4.80 -7.28 2.24
CA SER A 141 3.89 -7.50 3.36
C SER A 141 2.81 -6.42 3.44
N VAL A 142 1.62 -6.80 3.84
CA VAL A 142 0.56 -5.83 4.15
C VAL A 142 1.05 -4.96 5.31
N GLY A 143 1.18 -3.66 5.08
CA GLY A 143 1.64 -2.71 6.07
C GLY A 143 0.60 -2.47 7.18
N PRO A 144 1.00 -1.91 8.34
CA PRO A 144 0.15 -1.72 9.50
C PRO A 144 -0.96 -0.68 9.28
N VAL A 145 -2.00 -0.73 10.11
CA VAL A 145 -3.14 0.19 10.13
C VAL A 145 -3.19 0.98 11.44
N GLN A 146 -3.88 2.13 11.44
CA GLN A 146 -4.14 2.94 12.64
C GLN A 146 -5.64 3.17 12.80
N ASN A 147 -6.26 2.45 13.75
CA ASN A 147 -7.71 2.57 14.02
C ASN A 147 -8.59 2.27 12.79
N ASP A 148 -8.16 1.35 11.93
CA ASP A 148 -8.96 0.90 10.81
C ASP A 148 -10.21 0.14 11.33
N PRO A 149 -11.42 0.42 10.80
CA PRO A 149 -12.64 -0.22 11.27
C PRO A 149 -12.86 -1.63 10.68
N TYR A 150 -12.08 -2.04 9.68
CA TYR A 150 -12.31 -3.27 8.91
C TYR A 150 -11.28 -4.34 9.17
N CYS A 151 -10.06 -3.99 9.56
CA CYS A 151 -9.02 -4.95 9.91
C CYS A 151 -8.14 -4.45 11.07
N SER A 152 -7.54 -5.39 11.76
CA SER A 152 -6.60 -5.14 12.86
C SER A 152 -5.17 -5.52 12.49
N ASN A 153 -4.19 -4.92 13.16
CA ASN A 153 -2.80 -5.32 12.99
C ASN A 153 -2.55 -6.80 13.32
N ALA A 154 -3.29 -7.38 14.27
CA ALA A 154 -3.16 -8.82 14.59
C ALA A 154 -3.62 -9.72 13.43
N GLU A 155 -4.66 -9.34 12.67
CA GLU A 155 -5.08 -10.06 11.47
C GLU A 155 -4.07 -9.89 10.34
N ILE A 156 -3.52 -8.67 10.15
CA ILE A 156 -2.45 -8.39 9.19
C ILE A 156 -1.19 -9.20 9.52
N GLU A 157 -0.75 -9.24 10.77
CA GLU A 157 0.41 -10.03 11.21
C GLU A 157 0.21 -11.52 10.94
N SER A 158 -1.00 -12.03 11.20
CA SER A 158 -1.35 -13.44 10.92
C SER A 158 -1.31 -13.75 9.42
N PHE A 159 -1.84 -12.84 8.60
CA PHE A 159 -1.78 -12.93 7.14
C PHE A 159 -0.33 -12.90 6.65
N ASN A 160 0.45 -11.91 7.07
CA ASN A 160 1.85 -11.72 6.68
C ASN A 160 2.71 -12.94 7.07
N ALA A 161 2.53 -13.47 8.28
CA ALA A 161 3.23 -14.68 8.72
C ALA A 161 2.90 -15.91 7.85
N ALA A 162 1.63 -16.08 7.47
CA ALA A 162 1.21 -17.16 6.59
C ALA A 162 1.79 -17.00 5.17
N MET A 163 1.78 -15.79 4.61
CA MET A 163 2.39 -15.48 3.33
C MET A 163 3.89 -15.78 3.36
N GLN A 164 4.63 -15.23 4.33
CA GLN A 164 6.08 -15.43 4.46
C GLN A 164 6.46 -16.91 4.57
N ALA A 165 5.67 -17.70 5.31
CA ALA A 165 5.96 -19.12 5.55
C ALA A 165 5.66 -20.03 4.34
N ASN A 166 4.75 -19.63 3.42
CA ASN A 166 4.22 -20.52 2.39
C ASN A 166 4.42 -20.02 0.96
N LEU A 167 4.95 -18.81 0.76
CA LEU A 167 5.35 -18.38 -0.58
C LEU A 167 6.59 -19.16 -1.05
N SER A 168 6.63 -19.50 -2.33
CA SER A 168 7.70 -20.26 -2.97
C SER A 168 8.09 -19.64 -4.30
N GLY A 169 9.39 -19.45 -4.54
CA GLY A 169 9.88 -18.72 -5.72
C GLY A 169 9.56 -17.22 -5.70
N VAL A 170 9.31 -16.68 -4.51
CA VAL A 170 8.93 -15.29 -4.26
C VAL A 170 9.84 -14.72 -3.18
N THR A 171 10.41 -13.57 -3.41
CA THR A 171 11.11 -12.81 -2.37
C THR A 171 10.10 -12.03 -1.53
N TYR A 172 10.12 -12.24 -0.22
CA TYR A 172 9.25 -11.52 0.71
C TYR A 172 9.95 -10.25 1.20
N ILE A 173 9.25 -9.10 1.11
CA ILE A 173 9.75 -7.79 1.57
C ILE A 173 8.90 -7.35 2.77
N ASP A 174 9.52 -7.21 3.94
CA ASP A 174 8.82 -6.93 5.20
C ASP A 174 8.64 -5.43 5.46
N VAL A 175 7.76 -4.79 4.70
CA VAL A 175 7.36 -3.39 4.90
C VAL A 175 6.61 -3.20 6.24
N TYR A 176 5.90 -4.22 6.73
CA TYR A 176 5.20 -4.12 8.01
C TYR A 176 6.17 -3.80 9.16
N SER A 177 7.22 -4.60 9.31
CA SER A 177 8.21 -4.40 10.37
C SER A 177 9.01 -3.10 10.18
N HIS A 178 9.33 -2.74 8.93
CA HIS A 178 9.96 -1.48 8.60
C HIS A 178 9.14 -0.30 9.13
N LEU A 179 7.87 -0.19 8.76
CA LEU A 179 6.99 0.91 9.17
C LEU A 179 6.76 0.95 10.69
N VAL A 180 6.68 -0.22 11.35
CA VAL A 180 6.55 -0.27 12.82
C VAL A 180 7.81 0.24 13.50
N SER A 181 9.00 -0.04 12.95
CA SER A 181 10.28 0.37 13.54
C SER A 181 10.58 1.86 13.33
N GLU A 182 10.33 2.37 12.12
CA GLU A 182 10.60 3.77 11.76
C GLU A 182 9.50 4.73 12.25
N GLY A 183 8.31 4.21 12.50
CA GLY A 183 7.11 4.97 12.78
C GLY A 183 6.40 5.38 11.49
N PHE A 184 5.07 5.37 11.53
CA PHE A 184 4.25 5.72 10.37
C PHE A 184 3.01 6.52 10.79
N SER A 185 2.37 7.12 9.82
CA SER A 185 1.04 7.72 9.98
C SER A 185 0.13 7.28 8.84
N THR A 186 -1.18 7.35 9.10
CA THR A 186 -2.21 7.11 8.09
C THR A 186 -3.08 8.35 7.92
N VAL A 187 -3.71 8.50 6.76
CA VAL A 187 -4.63 9.60 6.48
C VAL A 187 -6.01 9.32 7.06
N ASP A 188 -6.43 8.05 7.00
CA ASP A 188 -7.80 7.63 7.37
C ASP A 188 -7.83 6.32 8.19
N GLY A 189 -6.70 5.84 8.63
CA GLY A 189 -6.53 4.58 9.33
C GLY A 189 -5.92 3.49 8.47
N THR A 190 -6.16 3.50 7.16
CA THR A 190 -5.72 2.50 6.18
C THR A 190 -4.66 3.03 5.22
N HIS A 191 -4.87 4.21 4.65
CA HIS A 191 -4.02 4.77 3.61
C HIS A 191 -2.90 5.63 4.16
N TYR A 192 -1.75 5.58 3.53
CA TYR A 192 -0.56 6.34 3.91
C TYR A 192 -0.50 7.69 3.21
N PRO A 193 0.06 8.74 3.86
CA PRO A 193 0.42 9.97 3.17
C PRO A 193 1.60 9.74 2.20
N ASP A 194 1.80 10.64 1.25
CA ASP A 194 2.83 10.54 0.21
C ASP A 194 4.23 10.27 0.77
N SER A 195 4.59 10.90 1.89
CA SER A 195 5.91 10.70 2.50
C SER A 195 6.15 9.27 2.97
N VAL A 196 5.12 8.58 3.50
CA VAL A 196 5.22 7.18 3.90
C VAL A 196 5.16 6.28 2.66
N SER A 197 4.39 6.64 1.65
CA SER A 197 4.36 5.93 0.36
C SER A 197 5.71 5.95 -0.34
N VAL A 198 6.39 7.10 -0.35
CA VAL A 198 7.77 7.25 -0.87
C VAL A 198 8.76 6.41 -0.06
N ASP A 199 8.65 6.37 1.26
CA ASP A 199 9.48 5.55 2.13
C ASP A 199 9.31 4.05 1.82
N ILE A 200 8.06 3.58 1.71
CA ILE A 200 7.75 2.20 1.29
C ILE A 200 8.38 1.88 -0.07
N TYR A 201 8.22 2.77 -1.05
CA TYR A 201 8.77 2.58 -2.39
C TYR A 201 10.29 2.44 -2.36
N ASN A 202 10.99 3.34 -1.67
CA ASN A 202 12.45 3.28 -1.52
C ASN A 202 12.89 1.99 -0.82
N TYR A 203 12.21 1.60 0.26
CA TYR A 203 12.48 0.34 0.96
C TYR A 203 12.31 -0.89 0.06
N ILE A 204 11.32 -0.89 -0.83
CA ILE A 204 11.15 -1.94 -1.84
C ILE A 204 12.35 -1.94 -2.79
N LEU A 205 12.74 -0.79 -3.34
CA LEU A 205 13.85 -0.70 -4.29
C LEU A 205 15.18 -1.17 -3.69
N ASP A 206 15.48 -0.79 -2.44
CA ASP A 206 16.66 -1.26 -1.73
C ASP A 206 16.73 -2.79 -1.67
N HIS A 207 15.59 -3.45 -1.44
CA HIS A 207 15.51 -4.92 -1.40
C HIS A 207 15.65 -5.59 -2.78
N LEU A 208 15.28 -4.90 -3.86
CA LEU A 208 15.54 -5.39 -5.22
C LEU A 208 17.05 -5.39 -5.54
N GLU A 209 17.79 -4.43 -5.04
CA GLU A 209 19.25 -4.31 -5.23
C GLU A 209 20.05 -5.32 -4.38
N GLU A 210 19.68 -5.52 -3.11
CA GLU A 210 20.37 -6.43 -2.20
C GLU A 210 20.36 -7.88 -2.66
N GLN A 211 19.26 -8.35 -3.22
CA GLN A 211 19.12 -9.73 -3.70
C GLN A 211 20.11 -10.06 -4.83
N ARG A 212 20.54 -9.07 -5.60
CA ARG A 212 21.48 -9.26 -6.69
C ARG A 212 22.94 -9.21 -6.24
N SER A 213 23.27 -8.38 -5.28
CA SER A 213 24.63 -8.29 -4.73
C SER A 213 25.06 -9.57 -4.00
N GLY A 214 24.09 -10.34 -3.48
CA GLY A 214 24.32 -11.62 -2.79
C GLY A 214 24.60 -12.83 -3.70
N ILE A 215 24.40 -12.72 -5.03
CA ILE A 215 24.60 -13.84 -5.97
C ILE A 215 26.10 -14.00 -6.38
N TRP A 216 26.96 -13.03 -6.05
CA TRP A 216 28.38 -13.01 -6.42
C TRP A 216 29.36 -13.13 -5.24
N GLY A 217 28.90 -13.66 -4.09
CA GLY A 217 29.71 -13.94 -2.91
C GLY A 217 30.16 -15.40 -2.80
#